data_0a98ec61220dabe45f86959150f067d0
#
_entry.id   0a98ec61220dabe45f86959150f067d0
#
_cell.length_a   1.000
_cell.length_b   1.000
_cell.length_c   1.000
_cell.angle_alpha   90.00
_cell.angle_beta   90.00
_cell.angle_gamma   90.00
#
_symmetry.space_group_name_H-M   'P 1'
#
loop_
_entity.id
_entity.type
_entity.pdbx_description
1 polymer ?
#
loop_
_entity_poly.entity_id
_entity_poly.type
_entity_poly.pdbx_seq_one_letter_code
_entity_poly.pdbx_strand_id
1 'polypeptide(L)'
;MKRITIVLVTLMVLVGCSTRQQSIAENNEVVIIVDGLAYSDRFYFEYGKEEGAYSMRMDQTPFTYLSIDPEENITDIRENGDTTTVTLDAEWVFVKYNFNPHASSDFIAHKGDTVLIRRDTSKIYSRAQPQISILNRDTKPLDVGYRKAYLERFGSYEGLTIEEVENHHTLLWDIYDFDFRRGFKEWNEYGMRHNDAIVETLEKENVWIDSLNTAGMFSEPAYRYFKERIIWSLKKRKEFGYKGSLGEAVADSIFKADYDKDRFDADVYGFYRGFMNSVAYSSYFPKYVQVSQGSTCDWEYTYAKLQNDTLIKGTPFFETFMIRTLDGMIQDFPKHKSKKYVDMTVASVDSTFANTLKERYHDAFAEEMMVENEVLLMSPDGMKTSLSKVLNSLKGKVVYVDFWASWCRPCSAEMEPAAELRERMKGKDIEFIYLSTDDDHSKMCGALDKLKLTGCNVYRILNPKAAKFMYEYNINLIPRYMLIDKNGKIVNDNAPRPSSEGIEHILLKAS
;
A
#
# COMPACT_ATOMS: atom_id res chain seq x y z
N MET A 1 10.21 19.75 -12.86
CA MET A 1 9.51 20.25 -11.65
C MET A 1 9.02 21.67 -11.89
N LYS A 2 7.78 21.85 -12.30
CA LYS A 2 7.13 23.18 -12.34
C LYS A 2 6.37 23.32 -11.02
N ARG A 3 6.67 24.36 -10.28
CA ARG A 3 6.01 24.63 -8.99
C ARG A 3 4.63 25.21 -9.25
N ILE A 4 3.60 24.54 -8.73
CA ILE A 4 2.27 25.13 -8.59
C ILE A 4 2.32 26.09 -7.43
N THR A 5 2.09 27.38 -7.68
CA THR A 5 2.04 28.39 -6.63
C THR A 5 0.61 28.50 -6.18
N ILE A 6 0.32 28.02 -4.97
CA ILE A 6 -0.97 28.21 -4.30
C ILE A 6 -0.95 29.59 -3.64
N VAL A 7 -1.79 30.49 -4.06
CA VAL A 7 -1.99 31.79 -3.43
C VAL A 7 -3.17 31.70 -2.48
N LEU A 8 -2.90 31.69 -1.18
CA LEU A 8 -3.90 31.78 -0.13
C LEU A 8 -4.35 33.23 0.02
N VAL A 9 -5.64 33.49 -0.17
CA VAL A 9 -6.25 34.77 0.20
C VAL A 9 -7.06 34.56 1.49
N THR A 10 -6.47 34.92 2.61
CA THR A 10 -7.15 34.92 3.91
C THR A 10 -8.01 36.19 4.02
N LEU A 11 -9.33 36.06 4.01
CA LEU A 11 -10.24 37.16 4.28
C LEU A 11 -10.65 37.13 5.77
N MET A 12 -10.33 38.19 6.52
CA MET A 12 -10.84 38.41 7.87
C MET A 12 -12.37 38.60 7.84
N VAL A 13 -13.08 37.76 8.56
CA VAL A 13 -14.52 37.86 8.75
C VAL A 13 -14.81 38.95 9.82
N LEU A 14 -15.22 40.10 9.39
CA LEU A 14 -15.96 41.05 10.26
C LEU A 14 -17.42 40.61 10.31
N VAL A 15 -17.91 40.35 11.53
CA VAL A 15 -19.31 40.01 11.79
C VAL A 15 -20.17 41.23 11.48
N GLY A 16 -20.84 41.20 10.37
CA GLY A 16 -21.87 42.14 9.98
C GLY A 16 -22.63 41.55 8.80
N CYS A 17 -23.94 41.54 8.83
CA CYS A 17 -24.81 41.11 7.73
C CYS A 17 -24.42 41.84 6.45
N SER A 18 -23.50 41.25 5.66
CA SER A 18 -23.13 41.75 4.35
C SER A 18 -23.13 40.56 3.37
N THR A 19 -23.72 40.77 2.26
CA THR A 19 -23.67 39.94 1.07
C THR A 19 -22.27 39.34 0.91
N ARG A 20 -22.16 38.00 0.99
CA ARG A 20 -20.93 37.25 0.67
C ARG A 20 -20.45 37.70 -0.71
N GLN A 21 -19.31 38.38 -0.75
CA GLN A 21 -18.65 38.68 -2.00
C GLN A 21 -18.10 37.34 -2.52
N GLN A 22 -18.75 36.78 -3.53
CA GLN A 22 -18.27 35.57 -4.21
C GLN A 22 -16.95 35.92 -4.90
N SER A 23 -15.89 35.19 -4.59
CA SER A 23 -14.66 35.25 -5.38
C SER A 23 -14.98 34.73 -6.78
N ILE A 24 -14.61 35.50 -7.80
CA ILE A 24 -14.76 35.11 -9.21
C ILE A 24 -13.38 34.61 -9.67
N ALA A 25 -13.35 33.45 -10.34
CA ALA A 25 -12.12 32.88 -10.88
C ALA A 25 -11.54 33.80 -11.98
N GLU A 26 -10.21 33.91 -11.98
CA GLU A 26 -9.49 34.51 -13.10
C GLU A 26 -9.45 33.53 -14.30
N ASN A 27 -9.03 33.98 -15.48
CA ASN A 27 -9.16 33.22 -16.73
C ASN A 27 -8.41 31.86 -16.73
N ASN A 28 -7.43 31.65 -15.88
CA ASN A 28 -6.63 30.43 -15.77
C ASN A 28 -6.79 29.69 -14.43
N GLU A 29 -7.78 30.08 -13.64
CA GLU A 29 -8.03 29.51 -12.32
C GLU A 29 -9.40 28.84 -12.26
N VAL A 30 -9.52 27.87 -11.35
CA VAL A 30 -10.79 27.31 -10.88
C VAL A 30 -10.94 27.69 -9.41
N VAL A 31 -12.04 28.34 -9.07
CA VAL A 31 -12.38 28.64 -7.68
C VAL A 31 -13.41 27.64 -7.19
N ILE A 32 -13.10 26.91 -6.13
CA ILE A 32 -13.99 25.90 -5.53
C ILE A 32 -14.43 26.41 -4.15
N ILE A 33 -15.73 26.55 -3.99
CA ILE A 33 -16.38 27.01 -2.76
C ILE A 33 -17.13 25.83 -2.16
N VAL A 34 -16.80 25.44 -0.93
CA VAL A 34 -17.51 24.38 -0.20
C VAL A 34 -18.39 25.01 0.87
N ASP A 35 -19.71 24.88 0.68
CA ASP A 35 -20.72 25.37 1.63
C ASP A 35 -21.20 24.22 2.52
N GLY A 36 -21.19 24.43 3.84
CA GLY A 36 -21.60 23.42 4.80
C GLY A 36 -20.46 22.62 5.42
N LEU A 37 -19.22 23.14 5.40
CA LEU A 37 -18.13 22.58 6.21
C LEU A 37 -18.33 23.00 7.68
N ALA A 38 -18.97 22.15 8.46
CA ALA A 38 -18.92 22.21 9.91
C ALA A 38 -18.27 20.91 10.37
N TYR A 39 -16.95 20.89 10.44
CA TYR A 39 -16.22 19.86 11.16
C TYR A 39 -15.35 20.50 12.21
N SER A 40 -15.94 20.78 13.34
CA SER A 40 -15.25 20.59 14.60
C SER A 40 -15.73 19.23 15.08
N ASP A 41 -14.85 18.37 15.43
CA ASP A 41 -15.06 17.32 16.42
C ASP A 41 -14.99 15.88 15.88
N ARG A 42 -14.10 15.26 16.48
CA ARG A 42 -13.68 13.88 16.75
C ARG A 42 -14.77 12.84 16.48
N PHE A 43 -14.56 11.99 15.49
CA PHE A 43 -15.38 10.80 15.30
C PHE A 43 -14.98 9.73 16.30
N TYR A 44 -15.94 9.23 17.07
CA TYR A 44 -15.80 8.03 17.88
C TYR A 44 -16.55 6.91 17.18
N PHE A 45 -15.84 5.83 16.92
CA PHE A 45 -16.49 4.55 16.62
C PHE A 45 -16.55 3.75 17.90
N GLU A 46 -17.74 3.49 18.42
CA GLU A 46 -17.93 2.49 19.46
C GLU A 46 -18.08 1.12 18.81
N TYR A 47 -17.12 0.27 19.07
CA TYR A 47 -17.16 -1.13 18.66
C TYR A 47 -17.63 -1.99 19.83
N GLY A 48 -18.77 -2.68 19.65
CA GLY A 48 -19.25 -3.74 20.51
C GLY A 48 -20.00 -3.28 21.75
N LYS A 49 -21.09 -3.95 22.06
CA LYS A 49 -21.90 -3.74 23.30
C LYS A 49 -21.45 -4.59 24.47
N GLU A 50 -20.29 -5.28 24.38
CA GLU A 50 -19.76 -6.15 25.41
C GLU A 50 -18.34 -5.77 25.80
N GLU A 51 -17.91 -6.14 27.00
CA GLU A 51 -16.61 -5.81 27.60
C GLU A 51 -15.44 -6.11 26.64
N GLY A 52 -14.78 -5.06 26.16
CA GLY A 52 -13.66 -5.16 25.19
C GLY A 52 -13.77 -4.24 23.99
N ALA A 53 -14.72 -3.30 23.98
CA ALA A 53 -14.87 -2.32 22.91
C ALA A 53 -13.60 -1.49 22.68
N TYR A 54 -13.05 -1.55 21.48
CA TYR A 54 -11.96 -0.67 21.05
C TYR A 54 -12.55 0.62 20.48
N SER A 55 -12.31 1.75 21.13
CA SER A 55 -12.53 3.04 20.52
C SER A 55 -11.31 3.41 19.67
N MET A 56 -11.46 3.40 18.36
CA MET A 56 -10.47 4.03 17.47
C MET A 56 -10.77 5.52 17.37
N ARG A 57 -9.92 6.33 17.99
CA ARG A 57 -9.88 7.77 17.78
C ARG A 57 -9.15 8.03 16.49
N MET A 58 -9.87 8.32 15.42
CA MET A 58 -9.25 8.88 14.23
C MET A 58 -9.11 10.38 14.45
N ASP A 59 -7.88 10.82 14.76
CA ASP A 59 -7.56 12.25 14.78
C ASP A 59 -7.81 12.79 13.38
N GLN A 60 -8.64 13.81 13.32
CA GLN A 60 -9.23 14.31 12.10
C GLN A 60 -8.22 15.03 11.24
N THR A 61 -8.03 14.48 10.12
CA THR A 61 -7.91 15.28 8.91
C THR A 61 -9.29 15.29 8.24
N PRO A 62 -9.83 16.42 7.81
CA PRO A 62 -11.02 16.41 6.99
C PRO A 62 -10.74 15.53 5.78
N PHE A 63 -11.55 14.49 5.56
CA PHE A 63 -11.43 13.55 4.43
C PHE A 63 -11.83 14.20 3.09
N THR A 64 -11.79 15.51 3.03
CA THR A 64 -12.14 16.30 1.88
C THR A 64 -10.85 16.64 1.15
N TYR A 65 -10.58 15.96 0.04
CA TYR A 65 -9.48 16.33 -0.83
C TYR A 65 -9.95 16.39 -2.27
N LEU A 66 -9.34 17.29 -3.02
CA LEU A 66 -9.52 17.44 -4.44
C LEU A 66 -8.33 16.78 -5.12
N SER A 67 -8.59 15.87 -6.02
CA SER A 67 -7.59 15.26 -6.87
C SER A 67 -7.63 15.94 -8.22
N ILE A 68 -6.55 16.56 -8.58
CA ILE A 68 -6.39 17.25 -9.87
C ILE A 68 -5.30 16.50 -10.59
N ASP A 69 -5.62 15.95 -11.74
CA ASP A 69 -4.74 15.14 -12.58
C ASP A 69 -4.18 13.85 -11.94
N PRO A 70 -4.37 12.68 -12.57
CA PRO A 70 -3.83 11.42 -12.08
C PRO A 70 -2.30 11.33 -12.10
N GLU A 71 -1.59 12.22 -12.80
CA GLU A 71 -0.12 12.23 -12.87
C GLU A 71 0.53 13.17 -11.86
N GLU A 72 -0.12 14.24 -11.48
CA GLU A 72 0.35 15.14 -10.44
C GLU A 72 -0.35 14.77 -9.14
N ASN A 73 0.35 14.01 -8.31
CA ASN A 73 0.00 13.61 -6.95
C ASN A 73 -1.06 14.50 -6.30
N ILE A 74 -2.10 13.84 -5.79
CA ILE A 74 -3.14 14.37 -4.92
C ILE A 74 -2.63 15.59 -4.17
N THR A 75 -3.06 16.76 -4.57
CA THR A 75 -2.89 17.94 -3.76
C THR A 75 -3.92 17.82 -2.65
N ASP A 76 -3.49 17.33 -1.50
CA ASP A 76 -4.27 17.33 -0.27
C ASP A 76 -4.59 18.79 0.09
N ILE A 77 -5.73 19.29 -0.36
CA ILE A 77 -6.20 20.59 0.06
C ILE A 77 -6.89 20.39 1.40
N ARG A 78 -6.07 20.41 2.43
CA ARG A 78 -6.51 20.39 3.83
C ARG A 78 -6.69 21.82 4.28
N GLU A 79 -7.85 22.41 4.05
CA GLU A 79 -8.13 23.71 4.61
C GLU A 79 -9.48 23.76 5.31
N ASN A 80 -9.45 24.36 6.50
CA ASN A 80 -10.62 24.84 7.23
C ASN A 80 -11.21 26.10 6.57
N GLY A 81 -11.12 26.20 5.25
CA GLY A 81 -11.57 27.36 4.48
C GLY A 81 -12.69 26.99 3.52
N ASP A 82 -13.64 27.90 3.38
CA ASP A 82 -14.78 27.72 2.50
C ASP A 82 -14.43 27.82 1.00
N THR A 83 -13.22 28.24 0.66
CA THR A 83 -12.84 28.56 -0.73
C THR A 83 -11.42 28.16 -1.05
N THR A 84 -11.24 27.47 -2.17
CA THR A 84 -9.94 27.06 -2.70
C THR A 84 -9.82 27.50 -4.14
N THR A 85 -8.64 28.03 -4.51
CA THR A 85 -8.31 28.42 -5.89
C THR A 85 -7.24 27.52 -6.44
N VAL A 86 -7.45 26.99 -7.63
CA VAL A 86 -6.53 26.10 -8.34
C VAL A 86 -6.20 26.71 -9.68
N THR A 87 -4.90 26.93 -9.96
CA THR A 87 -4.42 27.40 -11.26
C THR A 87 -4.23 26.20 -12.18
N LEU A 88 -4.82 26.27 -13.38
CA LEU A 88 -4.77 25.20 -14.38
C LEU A 88 -3.81 25.53 -15.52
N ASP A 89 -2.97 24.58 -15.89
CA ASP A 89 -2.23 24.61 -17.15
C ASP A 89 -3.09 24.11 -18.34
N ALA A 90 -4.06 23.22 -18.09
CA ALA A 90 -4.99 22.66 -19.06
C ALA A 90 -6.30 23.44 -19.14
N GLU A 91 -7.05 23.29 -20.25
CA GLU A 91 -8.35 23.96 -20.45
C GLU A 91 -9.46 23.48 -19.51
N TRP A 92 -9.33 22.26 -18.98
CA TRP A 92 -10.26 21.67 -18.03
C TRP A 92 -9.53 20.71 -17.11
N VAL A 93 -10.15 20.43 -15.98
CA VAL A 93 -9.64 19.51 -14.96
C VAL A 93 -10.76 18.60 -14.49
N PHE A 94 -10.41 17.35 -14.20
CA PHE A 94 -11.29 16.44 -13.53
C PHE A 94 -11.07 16.55 -12.02
N VAL A 95 -12.14 16.77 -11.27
CA VAL A 95 -12.09 16.98 -9.82
C VAL A 95 -12.83 15.85 -9.13
N LYS A 96 -12.14 15.15 -8.25
CA LYS A 96 -12.74 14.17 -7.36
C LYS A 96 -12.87 14.78 -5.96
N TYR A 97 -14.09 15.02 -5.54
CA TYR A 97 -14.41 15.52 -4.22
C TYR A 97 -14.76 14.37 -3.29
N ASN A 98 -13.85 14.06 -2.37
CA ASN A 98 -14.06 13.05 -1.35
C ASN A 98 -14.61 13.73 -0.10
N PHE A 99 -15.85 13.44 0.24
CA PHE A 99 -16.55 14.09 1.36
C PHE A 99 -16.80 13.14 2.54
N ASN A 100 -16.40 11.88 2.37
CA ASN A 100 -16.50 10.85 3.39
C ASN A 100 -15.49 9.74 3.00
N PRO A 101 -14.93 8.93 3.94
CA PRO A 101 -13.97 7.87 3.62
C PRO A 101 -14.44 6.88 2.55
N HIS A 102 -15.75 6.76 2.36
CA HIS A 102 -16.38 5.79 1.46
C HIS A 102 -17.23 6.44 0.36
N ALA A 103 -17.21 7.76 0.25
CA ALA A 103 -18.04 8.45 -0.73
C ALA A 103 -17.32 9.63 -1.38
N SER A 104 -17.42 9.68 -2.71
CA SER A 104 -16.90 10.76 -3.52
C SER A 104 -17.92 11.18 -4.56
N SER A 105 -17.76 12.40 -5.06
CA SER A 105 -18.46 12.92 -6.22
C SER A 105 -17.45 13.48 -7.20
N ASP A 106 -17.59 13.13 -8.45
CA ASP A 106 -16.67 13.49 -9.53
C ASP A 106 -17.33 14.52 -10.44
N PHE A 107 -16.59 15.54 -10.85
CA PHE A 107 -17.08 16.57 -11.77
C PHE A 107 -15.95 17.16 -12.62
N ILE A 108 -16.33 17.83 -13.70
CA ILE A 108 -15.40 18.55 -14.56
C ILE A 108 -15.51 20.04 -14.34
N ALA A 109 -14.37 20.70 -14.14
CA ALA A 109 -14.23 22.14 -14.09
C ALA A 109 -13.34 22.63 -15.24
N HIS A 110 -13.65 23.77 -15.81
CA HIS A 110 -12.88 24.45 -16.86
C HIS A 110 -12.17 25.66 -16.30
N LYS A 111 -11.14 26.13 -16.99
CA LYS A 111 -10.50 27.42 -16.69
C LYS A 111 -11.55 28.52 -16.54
N GLY A 112 -11.44 29.30 -15.51
CA GLY A 112 -12.37 30.38 -15.19
C GLY A 112 -13.61 29.95 -14.41
N ASP A 113 -13.82 28.65 -14.14
CA ASP A 113 -15.01 28.18 -13.41
C ASP A 113 -14.99 28.59 -11.94
N THR A 114 -16.16 28.98 -11.44
CA THR A 114 -16.44 29.10 -10.01
C THR A 114 -17.41 27.99 -9.61
N VAL A 115 -16.91 27.01 -8.86
CA VAL A 115 -17.64 25.81 -8.45
C VAL A 115 -18.18 25.99 -7.05
N LEU A 116 -19.46 25.75 -6.86
CA LEU A 116 -20.09 25.70 -5.55
C LEU A 116 -20.48 24.25 -5.22
N ILE A 117 -19.95 23.73 -4.12
CA ILE A 117 -20.28 22.42 -3.56
C ILE A 117 -21.09 22.63 -2.29
N ARG A 118 -22.35 22.21 -2.29
CA ARG A 118 -23.24 22.25 -1.10
C ARG A 118 -23.42 20.87 -0.53
N ARG A 119 -23.16 20.73 0.76
CA ARG A 119 -23.37 19.50 1.51
C ARG A 119 -24.60 19.59 2.39
N ASP A 120 -25.30 18.46 2.54
CA ASP A 120 -26.27 18.31 3.61
C ASP A 120 -25.51 17.99 4.92
N THR A 121 -25.44 18.98 5.82
CA THR A 121 -24.79 18.87 7.12
C THR A 121 -25.71 18.38 8.22
N SER A 122 -26.99 18.11 7.90
CA SER A 122 -27.96 17.61 8.88
C SER A 122 -27.62 16.19 9.39
N LYS A 123 -26.76 15.48 8.66
CA LYS A 123 -26.31 14.11 8.97
C LYS A 123 -24.78 14.03 8.86
N ILE A 124 -24.10 13.84 9.98
CA ILE A 124 -22.62 13.84 10.09
C ILE A 124 -21.96 12.80 9.17
N TYR A 125 -22.61 11.66 8.94
CA TYR A 125 -22.10 10.55 8.12
C TYR A 125 -22.89 10.33 6.83
N SER A 126 -23.67 11.35 6.41
CA SER A 126 -24.46 11.24 5.20
C SER A 126 -23.57 10.90 4.00
N ARG A 127 -23.92 9.84 3.29
CA ARG A 127 -23.41 9.54 1.94
C ARG A 127 -24.20 10.28 0.87
N ALA A 128 -25.12 11.17 1.28
CA ALA A 128 -25.87 12.00 0.36
C ALA A 128 -24.92 12.75 -0.54
N GLN A 129 -25.16 12.66 -1.85
CA GLN A 129 -24.31 13.31 -2.82
C GLN A 129 -24.41 14.82 -2.65
N PRO A 130 -23.28 15.54 -2.63
CA PRO A 130 -23.30 16.98 -2.59
C PRO A 130 -23.95 17.56 -3.85
N GLN A 131 -24.61 18.69 -3.71
CA GLN A 131 -25.06 19.47 -4.87
C GLN A 131 -23.87 20.28 -5.39
N ILE A 132 -23.43 19.97 -6.61
CA ILE A 132 -22.32 20.66 -7.29
C ILE A 132 -22.91 21.56 -8.38
N SER A 133 -22.45 22.80 -8.45
CA SER A 133 -22.91 23.79 -9.43
C SER A 133 -21.75 24.65 -9.91
N ILE A 134 -21.69 24.95 -11.19
CA ILE A 134 -20.80 25.99 -11.75
C ILE A 134 -21.61 27.29 -11.76
N LEU A 135 -21.07 28.34 -11.13
CA LEU A 135 -21.83 29.58 -10.88
C LEU A 135 -21.80 30.60 -12.02
N ASN A 136 -20.76 30.53 -12.84
CA ASN A 136 -20.45 31.59 -13.82
C ASN A 136 -20.57 31.16 -15.29
N ARG A 137 -21.04 29.94 -15.54
CA ARG A 137 -21.42 29.51 -16.91
C ARG A 137 -22.46 28.40 -16.88
N ASP A 138 -23.10 28.20 -18.01
CA ASP A 138 -23.97 27.04 -18.22
C ASP A 138 -23.15 25.77 -18.39
N THR A 139 -23.58 24.65 -17.78
CA THR A 139 -22.97 23.36 -17.87
C THR A 139 -23.93 22.31 -18.39
N LYS A 140 -23.38 21.22 -18.92
CA LYS A 140 -24.20 20.05 -19.17
C LYS A 140 -24.59 19.41 -17.83
N PRO A 141 -25.83 18.91 -17.69
CA PRO A 141 -26.35 18.45 -16.40
C PRO A 141 -25.49 17.38 -15.72
N LEU A 142 -24.86 16.50 -16.50
CA LEU A 142 -24.09 15.39 -15.98
C LEU A 142 -22.59 15.66 -15.84
N ASP A 143 -22.11 16.82 -16.25
CA ASP A 143 -20.74 17.25 -15.97
C ASP A 143 -20.50 17.39 -14.46
N VAL A 144 -21.56 17.70 -13.70
CA VAL A 144 -21.53 17.89 -12.24
C VAL A 144 -22.50 16.98 -11.49
N GLY A 145 -23.45 16.32 -12.17
CA GLY A 145 -24.55 15.54 -11.56
C GLY A 145 -24.51 14.03 -11.82
N TYR A 146 -23.47 13.52 -12.48
CA TYR A 146 -23.45 12.14 -12.93
C TYR A 146 -23.62 11.13 -11.79
N ARG A 147 -22.90 11.29 -10.68
CA ARG A 147 -22.96 10.35 -9.57
C ARG A 147 -24.37 10.26 -8.96
N LYS A 148 -25.05 11.38 -8.82
CA LYS A 148 -26.43 11.43 -8.35
C LYS A 148 -27.36 10.67 -9.31
N ALA A 149 -27.32 11.00 -10.60
CA ALA A 149 -28.11 10.33 -11.62
C ALA A 149 -27.84 8.81 -11.70
N TYR A 150 -26.59 8.42 -11.52
CA TYR A 150 -26.20 7.00 -11.42
C TYR A 150 -26.90 6.30 -10.24
N LEU A 151 -26.82 6.89 -9.05
CA LEU A 151 -27.45 6.32 -7.85
C LEU A 151 -28.96 6.24 -7.96
N GLU A 152 -29.60 7.24 -8.56
CA GLU A 152 -31.05 7.24 -8.81
C GLU A 152 -31.48 6.13 -9.77
N ARG A 153 -30.62 5.72 -10.70
CA ARG A 153 -30.94 4.69 -11.68
C ARG A 153 -30.58 3.27 -11.24
N PHE A 154 -29.41 3.11 -10.63
CA PHE A 154 -28.82 1.79 -10.37
C PHE A 154 -28.70 1.46 -8.88
N GLY A 155 -28.86 2.44 -7.98
CA GLY A 155 -28.51 2.28 -6.59
C GLY A 155 -26.98 2.23 -6.38
N SER A 156 -26.55 1.68 -5.28
CA SER A 156 -25.12 1.40 -5.06
C SER A 156 -24.73 0.06 -5.71
N TYR A 157 -23.43 -0.14 -5.92
CA TYR A 157 -22.90 -1.47 -6.33
C TYR A 157 -23.15 -2.56 -5.28
N GLU A 158 -23.46 -2.18 -4.04
CA GLU A 158 -23.80 -3.08 -2.93
C GLU A 158 -25.30 -3.46 -2.92
N GLY A 159 -26.07 -3.00 -3.92
CA GLY A 159 -27.52 -3.27 -4.03
C GLY A 159 -28.38 -2.46 -3.07
N LEU A 160 -27.81 -1.42 -2.44
CA LEU A 160 -28.52 -0.53 -1.52
C LEU A 160 -29.31 0.54 -2.28
N THR A 161 -30.49 0.88 -1.79
CA THR A 161 -31.28 2.03 -2.26
C THR A 161 -30.60 3.35 -1.88
N ILE A 162 -31.02 4.45 -2.53
CA ILE A 162 -30.52 5.80 -2.17
C ILE A 162 -30.77 6.07 -0.69
N GLU A 163 -31.94 5.78 -0.20
CA GLU A 163 -32.32 5.99 1.19
C GLU A 163 -31.44 5.16 2.15
N GLU A 164 -31.12 3.93 1.79
CA GLU A 164 -30.19 3.09 2.52
C GLU A 164 -28.76 3.63 2.46
N VAL A 165 -28.27 4.09 1.31
CA VAL A 165 -26.96 4.73 1.18
C VAL A 165 -26.88 6.02 2.00
N GLU A 166 -27.93 6.82 2.02
CA GLU A 166 -27.99 8.08 2.76
C GLU A 166 -28.14 7.89 4.27
N ASN A 167 -28.82 6.83 4.71
CA ASN A 167 -29.11 6.58 6.11
C ASN A 167 -28.13 5.64 6.81
N HIS A 168 -27.20 4.98 6.09
CA HIS A 168 -26.41 3.90 6.69
C HIS A 168 -24.98 4.26 7.05
N HIS A 169 -24.79 4.40 8.36
CA HIS A 169 -23.53 4.26 9.06
C HIS A 169 -23.24 2.79 9.46
N THR A 170 -24.26 2.01 9.75
CA THR A 170 -24.19 0.68 10.36
C THR A 170 -24.06 -0.48 9.39
N LEU A 171 -24.58 -0.37 8.18
CA LEU A 171 -24.71 -1.52 7.28
C LEU A 171 -23.38 -2.04 6.73
N LEU A 172 -22.37 -1.20 6.54
CA LEU A 172 -21.04 -1.69 6.09
C LEU A 172 -20.37 -2.57 7.13
N TRP A 173 -20.57 -2.28 8.41
CA TRP A 173 -20.01 -3.07 9.50
C TRP A 173 -20.78 -4.37 9.71
N ASP A 174 -22.10 -4.34 9.57
CA ASP A 174 -22.93 -5.55 9.64
C ASP A 174 -22.61 -6.50 8.47
N ILE A 175 -22.32 -5.97 7.28
CA ILE A 175 -21.84 -6.76 6.13
C ILE A 175 -20.43 -7.31 6.41
N TYR A 176 -19.49 -6.49 6.92
CA TYR A 176 -18.15 -6.94 7.27
C TYR A 176 -18.15 -7.97 8.42
N ASP A 177 -18.91 -7.76 9.47
CA ASP A 177 -19.02 -8.68 10.62
C ASP A 177 -19.72 -9.98 10.25
N PHE A 178 -20.72 -9.90 9.38
CA PHE A 178 -21.45 -11.05 8.84
C PHE A 178 -20.54 -11.95 7.97
N ASP A 179 -19.68 -11.35 7.15
CA ASP A 179 -18.78 -12.08 6.25
C ASP A 179 -17.59 -12.71 6.98
N PHE A 180 -17.06 -12.07 8.02
CA PHE A 180 -15.95 -12.61 8.80
C PHE A 180 -16.34 -13.88 9.60
N ARG A 181 -17.61 -14.04 9.92
CA ARG A 181 -18.12 -15.19 10.70
C ARG A 181 -18.49 -16.41 9.86
N ARG A 182 -18.65 -16.27 8.54
CA ARG A 182 -19.16 -17.35 7.67
C ARG A 182 -18.11 -18.31 7.10
N GLY A 183 -16.85 -18.05 7.25
CA GLY A 183 -15.80 -18.93 6.76
C GLY A 183 -15.47 -18.79 5.25
N PHE A 184 -14.32 -19.26 4.87
CA PHE A 184 -13.64 -19.01 3.58
C PHE A 184 -14.41 -19.48 2.33
N LYS A 185 -15.26 -20.52 2.45
CA LYS A 185 -15.98 -21.07 1.31
C LYS A 185 -17.16 -20.20 0.92
N GLU A 186 -17.95 -19.76 1.91
CA GLU A 186 -19.10 -18.87 1.69
C GLU A 186 -18.65 -17.48 1.22
N TRP A 187 -17.47 -17.01 1.67
CA TRP A 187 -16.84 -15.80 1.19
C TRP A 187 -16.55 -15.84 -0.31
N ASN A 188 -16.04 -16.96 -0.82
CA ASN A 188 -15.74 -17.10 -2.25
C ASN A 188 -17.03 -17.07 -3.11
N GLU A 189 -18.10 -17.73 -2.67
CA GLU A 189 -19.38 -17.74 -3.38
C GLU A 189 -20.05 -16.36 -3.36
N TYR A 190 -19.97 -15.66 -2.23
CA TYR A 190 -20.44 -14.28 -2.10
C TYR A 190 -19.65 -13.35 -3.01
N GLY A 191 -18.33 -13.43 -2.99
CA GLY A 191 -17.44 -12.61 -3.81
C GLY A 191 -17.70 -12.79 -5.31
N MET A 192 -17.95 -14.04 -5.78
CA MET A 192 -18.31 -14.30 -7.17
C MET A 192 -19.63 -13.64 -7.54
N ARG A 193 -20.71 -13.87 -6.76
CA ARG A 193 -22.03 -13.29 -7.02
C ARG A 193 -22.01 -11.76 -7.00
N HIS A 194 -21.25 -11.18 -6.07
CA HIS A 194 -21.09 -9.75 -5.98
C HIS A 194 -20.33 -9.17 -7.18
N ASN A 195 -19.29 -9.86 -7.64
CA ASN A 195 -18.58 -9.47 -8.86
C ASN A 195 -19.46 -9.52 -10.10
N ASP A 196 -20.27 -10.57 -10.25
CA ASP A 196 -21.18 -10.73 -11.38
C ASP A 196 -22.25 -9.62 -11.39
N ALA A 197 -22.78 -9.26 -10.24
CA ALA A 197 -23.72 -8.14 -10.11
C ALA A 197 -23.09 -6.79 -10.48
N ILE A 198 -21.81 -6.57 -10.11
CA ILE A 198 -21.07 -5.38 -10.53
C ILE A 198 -20.84 -5.37 -12.05
N VAL A 199 -20.46 -6.50 -12.64
CA VAL A 199 -20.27 -6.63 -14.09
C VAL A 199 -21.57 -6.32 -14.84
N GLU A 200 -22.69 -6.90 -14.41
CA GLU A 200 -24.02 -6.65 -15.01
C GLU A 200 -24.40 -5.16 -14.92
N THR A 201 -24.13 -4.53 -13.76
CA THR A 201 -24.42 -3.11 -13.56
C THR A 201 -23.55 -2.23 -14.46
N LEU A 202 -22.25 -2.52 -14.57
CA LEU A 202 -21.34 -1.80 -15.46
C LEU A 202 -21.72 -1.95 -16.94
N GLU A 203 -22.21 -3.12 -17.36
CA GLU A 203 -22.71 -3.33 -18.72
C GLU A 203 -23.95 -2.46 -19.00
N LYS A 204 -24.87 -2.40 -18.07
CA LYS A 204 -26.05 -1.52 -18.16
C LYS A 204 -25.68 -0.04 -18.15
N GLU A 205 -24.72 0.33 -17.28
CA GLU A 205 -24.18 1.70 -17.21
C GLU A 205 -23.50 2.10 -18.53
N ASN A 206 -22.74 1.19 -19.14
CA ASN A 206 -22.07 1.43 -20.42
C ASN A 206 -23.03 1.77 -21.56
N VAL A 207 -24.17 1.09 -21.62
CA VAL A 207 -25.25 1.39 -22.62
C VAL A 207 -25.95 2.71 -22.26
N TRP A 208 -26.23 2.92 -21.00
CA TRP A 208 -26.96 4.10 -20.52
C TRP A 208 -26.18 5.40 -20.77
N ILE A 209 -24.88 5.42 -20.51
CA ILE A 209 -24.05 6.61 -20.72
C ILE A 209 -24.02 7.02 -22.20
N ASP A 210 -24.00 6.06 -23.14
CA ASP A 210 -24.06 6.34 -24.57
C ASP A 210 -25.40 7.02 -24.95
N SER A 211 -26.51 6.56 -24.36
CA SER A 211 -27.82 7.17 -24.56
C SER A 211 -27.89 8.62 -24.02
N LEU A 212 -27.29 8.85 -22.87
CA LEU A 212 -27.22 10.18 -22.26
C LEU A 212 -26.33 11.13 -23.06
N ASN A 213 -25.21 10.62 -23.60
CA ASN A 213 -24.35 11.43 -24.47
C ASN A 213 -25.09 11.82 -25.77
N THR A 214 -25.80 10.86 -26.37
CA THR A 214 -26.65 11.14 -27.55
C THR A 214 -27.74 12.20 -27.27
N ALA A 215 -28.26 12.22 -26.04
CA ALA A 215 -29.20 13.23 -25.57
C ALA A 215 -28.55 14.58 -25.22
N GLY A 216 -27.22 14.71 -25.38
CA GLY A 216 -26.49 15.97 -25.13
C GLY A 216 -26.35 16.32 -23.66
N MET A 217 -26.42 15.33 -22.76
CA MET A 217 -26.35 15.51 -21.29
C MET A 217 -24.93 15.71 -20.75
N PHE A 218 -23.89 15.42 -21.56
CA PHE A 218 -22.48 15.57 -21.21
C PHE A 218 -21.76 16.59 -22.10
N SER A 219 -20.69 17.18 -21.57
CA SER A 219 -19.60 17.70 -22.39
C SER A 219 -18.72 16.54 -22.89
N GLU A 220 -17.93 16.78 -23.95
CA GLU A 220 -17.04 15.75 -24.50
C GLU A 220 -16.03 15.23 -23.48
N PRO A 221 -15.34 16.07 -22.68
CA PRO A 221 -14.44 15.58 -21.64
C PRO A 221 -15.13 14.71 -20.59
N ALA A 222 -16.34 15.09 -20.13
CA ALA A 222 -17.10 14.35 -19.14
C ALA A 222 -17.50 12.96 -19.66
N TYR A 223 -18.04 12.92 -20.87
CA TYR A 223 -18.40 11.66 -21.52
C TYR A 223 -17.20 10.73 -21.64
N ARG A 224 -16.06 11.21 -22.16
CA ARG A 224 -14.84 10.41 -22.30
C ARG A 224 -14.37 9.86 -20.97
N TYR A 225 -14.32 10.69 -19.94
CA TYR A 225 -13.92 10.25 -18.60
C TYR A 225 -14.77 9.08 -18.09
N PHE A 226 -16.10 9.28 -18.05
CA PHE A 226 -17.00 8.26 -17.53
C PHE A 226 -17.01 7.00 -18.40
N LYS A 227 -16.88 7.16 -19.71
CA LYS A 227 -16.81 6.03 -20.65
C LYS A 227 -15.54 5.20 -20.45
N GLU A 228 -14.38 5.83 -20.40
CA GLU A 228 -13.10 5.16 -20.14
C GLU A 228 -13.12 4.46 -18.75
N ARG A 229 -13.63 5.12 -17.73
CA ARG A 229 -13.80 4.53 -16.41
C ARG A 229 -14.61 3.22 -16.47
N ILE A 230 -15.75 3.25 -17.15
CA ILE A 230 -16.64 2.07 -17.26
C ILE A 230 -15.94 0.96 -18.02
N ILE A 231 -15.35 1.25 -19.18
CA ILE A 231 -14.67 0.27 -20.03
C ILE A 231 -13.58 -0.46 -19.25
N TRP A 232 -12.69 0.29 -18.57
CA TRP A 232 -11.55 -0.32 -17.86
C TRP A 232 -11.98 -0.98 -16.55
N SER A 233 -12.99 -0.46 -15.86
CA SER A 233 -13.58 -1.13 -14.70
C SER A 233 -14.22 -2.45 -15.09
N LEU A 234 -14.99 -2.47 -16.18
CA LEU A 234 -15.62 -3.67 -16.71
C LEU A 234 -14.57 -4.72 -17.13
N LYS A 235 -13.54 -4.30 -17.88
CA LYS A 235 -12.45 -5.19 -18.27
C LYS A 235 -11.74 -5.76 -17.04
N LYS A 236 -11.38 -4.91 -16.07
CA LYS A 236 -10.76 -5.36 -14.83
C LYS A 236 -11.62 -6.39 -14.08
N ARG A 237 -12.93 -6.16 -13.95
CA ARG A 237 -13.85 -7.09 -13.28
C ARG A 237 -13.99 -8.42 -14.02
N LYS A 238 -14.03 -8.40 -15.35
CA LYS A 238 -14.10 -9.62 -16.16
C LYS A 238 -12.82 -10.45 -16.10
N GLU A 239 -11.66 -9.81 -16.15
CA GLU A 239 -10.37 -10.51 -16.14
C GLU A 239 -9.97 -10.99 -14.75
N PHE A 240 -10.03 -10.11 -13.74
CA PHE A 240 -9.56 -10.41 -12.38
C PHE A 240 -10.62 -11.10 -11.51
N GLY A 241 -11.91 -10.95 -11.84
CA GLY A 241 -12.98 -11.43 -11.00
C GLY A 241 -12.96 -10.80 -9.60
N TYR A 242 -13.49 -11.50 -8.61
CA TYR A 242 -13.50 -11.06 -7.22
C TYR A 242 -12.14 -11.23 -6.51
N LYS A 243 -11.26 -12.11 -6.99
CA LYS A 243 -9.95 -12.40 -6.36
C LYS A 243 -8.97 -11.26 -6.44
N GLY A 244 -9.16 -10.32 -7.37
CA GLY A 244 -8.30 -9.15 -7.52
C GLY A 244 -6.86 -9.44 -8.00
N SER A 245 -6.56 -10.70 -8.35
CA SER A 245 -5.25 -11.12 -8.88
C SER A 245 -5.41 -12.16 -9.98
N LEU A 246 -4.45 -12.19 -10.91
CA LEU A 246 -4.37 -13.15 -12.01
C LEU A 246 -3.28 -14.20 -11.75
N GLY A 247 -3.43 -15.38 -12.32
CA GLY A 247 -2.29 -16.28 -12.47
C GLY A 247 -1.27 -15.71 -13.46
N GLU A 248 0.02 -15.96 -13.23
CA GLU A 248 1.13 -15.38 -14.02
C GLU A 248 0.95 -15.55 -15.53
N ALA A 249 0.66 -16.75 -16.01
CA ALA A 249 0.52 -17.03 -17.44
C ALA A 249 -0.64 -16.26 -18.09
N VAL A 250 -1.75 -16.06 -17.36
CA VAL A 250 -2.89 -15.27 -17.81
C VAL A 250 -2.51 -13.79 -17.84
N ALA A 251 -1.85 -13.30 -16.80
CA ALA A 251 -1.38 -11.93 -16.73
C ALA A 251 -0.38 -11.61 -17.86
N ASP A 252 0.56 -12.52 -18.15
CA ASP A 252 1.50 -12.37 -19.26
C ASP A 252 0.80 -12.32 -20.62
N SER A 253 -0.23 -13.14 -20.82
CA SER A 253 -1.03 -13.14 -22.05
C SER A 253 -1.78 -11.83 -22.25
N ILE A 254 -2.45 -11.33 -21.20
CA ILE A 254 -3.18 -10.07 -21.24
C ILE A 254 -2.20 -8.91 -21.44
N PHE A 255 -1.07 -8.93 -20.73
CA PHE A 255 -0.06 -7.88 -20.85
C PHE A 255 0.47 -7.77 -22.29
N LYS A 256 0.82 -8.87 -22.93
CA LYS A 256 1.28 -8.90 -24.33
C LYS A 256 0.21 -8.46 -25.32
N ALA A 257 -1.07 -8.76 -25.04
CA ALA A 257 -2.17 -8.42 -25.93
C ALA A 257 -2.60 -6.96 -25.84
N ASP A 258 -2.57 -6.39 -24.64
CA ASP A 258 -3.21 -5.12 -24.32
C ASP A 258 -2.23 -3.97 -24.04
N TYR A 259 -0.95 -4.25 -23.76
CA TYR A 259 0.00 -3.20 -23.49
C TYR A 259 0.35 -2.41 -24.75
N ASP A 260 0.02 -1.12 -24.72
CA ASP A 260 0.34 -0.13 -25.73
C ASP A 260 1.03 1.06 -25.03
N LYS A 261 2.30 1.27 -25.40
CA LYS A 261 3.13 2.31 -24.79
C LYS A 261 2.56 3.71 -25.02
N ASP A 262 2.17 4.01 -26.25
CA ASP A 262 1.68 5.34 -26.62
C ASP A 262 0.36 5.65 -25.89
N ARG A 263 -0.52 4.64 -25.78
CA ARG A 263 -1.74 4.73 -24.98
C ARG A 263 -1.44 4.87 -23.50
N PHE A 264 -0.44 4.15 -22.98
CA PHE A 264 -0.05 4.21 -21.58
C PHE A 264 0.46 5.62 -21.21
N ASP A 265 1.31 6.19 -22.07
CA ASP A 265 1.87 7.54 -21.88
C ASP A 265 0.80 8.64 -22.05
N ALA A 266 -0.18 8.42 -22.92
CA ALA A 266 -1.27 9.36 -23.20
C ALA A 266 -2.51 9.19 -22.30
N ASP A 267 -2.50 8.27 -21.34
CA ASP A 267 -3.65 8.00 -20.47
C ASP A 267 -3.86 9.10 -19.42
N VAL A 268 -4.56 10.13 -19.81
CA VAL A 268 -4.86 11.31 -18.98
C VAL A 268 -5.66 10.92 -17.72
N TYR A 269 -6.53 9.92 -17.82
CA TYR A 269 -7.43 9.53 -16.71
C TYR A 269 -6.88 8.46 -15.78
N GLY A 270 -5.77 7.82 -16.15
CA GLY A 270 -5.14 6.77 -15.36
C GLY A 270 -5.91 5.43 -15.32
N PHE A 271 -7.02 5.27 -16.04
CA PHE A 271 -7.82 4.03 -15.99
C PHE A 271 -7.14 2.88 -16.73
N TYR A 272 -6.64 3.13 -17.92
CA TYR A 272 -5.85 2.15 -18.67
C TYR A 272 -4.55 1.80 -17.93
N ARG A 273 -3.81 2.81 -17.45
CA ARG A 273 -2.62 2.61 -16.62
C ARG A 273 -2.94 1.79 -15.37
N GLY A 274 -4.02 2.12 -14.66
CA GLY A 274 -4.45 1.39 -13.47
C GLY A 274 -4.79 -0.08 -13.77
N PHE A 275 -5.41 -0.37 -14.91
CA PHE A 275 -5.65 -1.73 -15.37
C PHE A 275 -4.32 -2.44 -15.69
N MET A 276 -3.48 -1.85 -16.53
CA MET A 276 -2.20 -2.42 -16.93
C MET A 276 -1.24 -2.63 -15.76
N ASN A 277 -1.19 -1.69 -14.79
CA ASN A 277 -0.44 -1.86 -13.56
C ASN A 277 -0.93 -3.07 -12.74
N SER A 278 -2.24 -3.31 -12.68
CA SER A 278 -2.80 -4.48 -11.99
C SER A 278 -2.42 -5.80 -12.70
N VAL A 279 -2.47 -5.82 -14.03
CA VAL A 279 -2.02 -6.97 -14.85
C VAL A 279 -0.54 -7.22 -14.64
N ALA A 280 0.28 -6.17 -14.76
CA ALA A 280 1.71 -6.25 -14.58
C ALA A 280 2.12 -6.69 -13.19
N TYR A 281 1.40 -6.24 -12.16
CA TYR A 281 1.64 -6.70 -10.80
C TYR A 281 1.49 -8.23 -10.69
N SER A 282 0.43 -8.78 -11.27
CA SER A 282 0.21 -10.23 -11.33
C SER A 282 1.23 -10.96 -12.19
N SER A 283 1.75 -10.32 -13.24
CA SER A 283 2.78 -10.87 -14.14
C SER A 283 4.16 -10.87 -13.49
N TYR A 284 4.64 -9.72 -12.99
CA TYR A 284 6.03 -9.55 -12.54
C TYR A 284 6.26 -9.92 -11.08
N PHE A 285 5.21 -9.92 -10.24
CA PHE A 285 5.29 -10.26 -8.82
C PHE A 285 4.46 -11.51 -8.43
N PRO A 286 4.50 -12.61 -9.24
CA PRO A 286 3.63 -13.75 -9.01
C PRO A 286 4.15 -14.71 -7.95
N LYS A 287 5.45 -14.66 -7.63
CA LYS A 287 6.13 -15.61 -6.75
C LYS A 287 6.48 -14.99 -5.43
N TYR A 288 6.27 -15.76 -4.38
CA TYR A 288 6.58 -15.41 -3.01
C TYR A 288 7.47 -16.47 -2.38
N VAL A 289 8.37 -16.02 -1.52
CA VAL A 289 9.25 -16.87 -0.71
C VAL A 289 8.99 -16.63 0.77
N GLN A 290 9.14 -17.67 1.57
CA GLN A 290 9.03 -17.59 3.02
C GLN A 290 10.31 -16.99 3.60
N VAL A 291 10.14 -15.99 4.45
CA VAL A 291 11.21 -15.30 5.16
C VAL A 291 10.82 -15.08 6.62
N SER A 292 11.74 -14.57 7.42
CA SER A 292 11.55 -14.33 8.86
C SER A 292 10.32 -13.44 9.15
N GLN A 293 10.00 -12.49 8.28
CA GLN A 293 8.86 -11.58 8.44
C GLN A 293 7.54 -12.10 7.83
N GLY A 294 7.52 -13.36 7.38
CA GLY A 294 6.36 -13.97 6.72
C GLY A 294 6.66 -14.37 5.28
N SER A 295 5.92 -13.81 4.32
CA SER A 295 6.18 -14.00 2.90
C SER A 295 6.60 -12.69 2.26
N THR A 296 7.59 -12.72 1.40
CA THR A 296 7.99 -11.61 0.54
C THR A 296 8.00 -12.04 -0.93
N CYS A 297 8.07 -11.09 -1.85
CA CYS A 297 8.20 -11.38 -3.27
C CYS A 297 9.53 -12.11 -3.55
N ASP A 298 9.53 -13.00 -4.52
CA ASP A 298 10.78 -13.55 -5.10
C ASP A 298 11.43 -12.47 -5.97
N TRP A 299 12.20 -11.60 -5.32
CA TRP A 299 12.81 -10.44 -5.96
C TRP A 299 13.81 -10.79 -7.07
N GLU A 300 14.52 -11.92 -6.94
CA GLU A 300 15.46 -12.39 -7.98
C GLU A 300 14.72 -12.84 -9.22
N TYR A 301 13.62 -13.54 -9.05
CA TYR A 301 12.73 -13.91 -10.15
C TYR A 301 12.16 -12.69 -10.86
N THR A 302 11.61 -11.75 -10.09
CA THR A 302 11.02 -10.50 -10.60
C THR A 302 12.08 -9.67 -11.35
N TYR A 303 13.26 -9.51 -10.76
CA TYR A 303 14.38 -8.80 -11.40
C TYR A 303 14.75 -9.41 -12.74
N ALA A 304 14.95 -10.72 -12.78
CA ALA A 304 15.30 -11.43 -14.00
C ALA A 304 14.23 -11.29 -15.08
N LYS A 305 12.96 -11.38 -14.71
CA LYS A 305 11.83 -11.22 -15.63
C LYS A 305 11.77 -9.82 -16.23
N LEU A 306 11.89 -8.77 -15.40
CA LEU A 306 11.92 -7.37 -15.85
C LEU A 306 13.11 -7.09 -16.79
N GLN A 307 14.31 -7.59 -16.46
CA GLN A 307 15.51 -7.36 -17.26
C GLN A 307 15.44 -8.00 -18.66
N ASN A 308 14.71 -9.11 -18.79
CA ASN A 308 14.59 -9.86 -20.05
C ASN A 308 13.36 -9.45 -20.87
N ASP A 309 12.47 -8.63 -20.35
CA ASP A 309 11.27 -8.21 -21.08
C ASP A 309 11.57 -7.02 -21.98
N THR A 310 11.64 -7.28 -23.28
CA THR A 310 11.91 -6.28 -24.32
C THR A 310 10.73 -5.35 -24.60
N LEU A 311 9.51 -5.73 -24.18
CA LEU A 311 8.29 -4.95 -24.42
C LEU A 311 8.28 -3.66 -23.58
N ILE A 312 8.77 -3.74 -22.33
CA ILE A 312 8.72 -2.61 -21.39
C ILE A 312 10.09 -1.93 -21.18
N LYS A 313 11.18 -2.58 -21.58
CA LYS A 313 12.54 -2.05 -21.33
C LYS A 313 12.72 -0.64 -21.93
N GLY A 314 13.23 0.29 -21.12
CA GLY A 314 13.40 1.69 -21.50
C GLY A 314 12.10 2.52 -21.48
N THR A 315 11.05 2.05 -20.80
CA THR A 315 9.81 2.80 -20.59
C THR A 315 9.71 3.25 -19.12
N PRO A 316 8.92 4.31 -18.82
CA PRO A 316 8.63 4.70 -17.42
C PRO A 316 8.01 3.58 -16.60
N PHE A 317 7.29 2.67 -17.25
CA PHE A 317 6.74 1.48 -16.63
C PHE A 317 7.84 0.54 -16.10
N PHE A 318 8.84 0.24 -16.93
CA PHE A 318 10.01 -0.54 -16.52
C PHE A 318 10.72 0.12 -15.33
N GLU A 319 10.93 1.43 -15.38
CA GLU A 319 11.58 2.19 -14.31
C GLU A 319 10.83 2.05 -12.98
N THR A 320 9.51 2.23 -12.99
CA THR A 320 8.66 2.11 -11.81
C THR A 320 8.76 0.72 -11.17
N PHE A 321 8.65 -0.34 -11.98
CA PHE A 321 8.69 -1.73 -11.47
C PHE A 321 10.10 -2.14 -11.06
N MET A 322 11.12 -1.64 -11.75
CA MET A 322 12.50 -1.89 -11.38
C MET A 322 12.86 -1.21 -10.05
N ILE A 323 12.47 0.05 -9.85
CA ILE A 323 12.63 0.76 -8.56
C ILE A 323 11.97 -0.05 -7.44
N ARG A 324 10.72 -0.47 -7.62
CA ARG A 324 10.01 -1.29 -6.63
C ARG A 324 10.75 -2.59 -6.30
N THR A 325 11.29 -3.24 -7.31
CA THR A 325 12.07 -4.48 -7.13
C THR A 325 13.35 -4.23 -6.35
N LEU A 326 14.08 -3.20 -6.72
CA LEU A 326 15.32 -2.80 -6.01
C LEU A 326 15.05 -2.34 -4.57
N ASP A 327 13.98 -1.59 -4.33
CA ASP A 327 13.55 -1.20 -2.98
C ASP A 327 13.28 -2.46 -2.11
N GLY A 328 12.56 -3.44 -2.66
CA GLY A 328 12.33 -4.71 -1.97
C GLY A 328 13.62 -5.51 -1.72
N MET A 329 14.54 -5.54 -2.70
CA MET A 329 15.85 -6.16 -2.51
C MET A 329 16.68 -5.46 -1.44
N ILE A 330 16.65 -4.13 -1.37
CA ILE A 330 17.37 -3.36 -0.34
C ILE A 330 16.81 -3.65 1.05
N GLN A 331 15.50 -3.86 1.14
CA GLN A 331 14.84 -4.19 2.40
C GLN A 331 15.16 -5.62 2.85
N ASP A 332 15.16 -6.60 1.94
CA ASP A 332 15.13 -8.03 2.27
C ASP A 332 16.50 -8.70 2.16
N PHE A 333 17.41 -8.17 1.33
CA PHE A 333 18.73 -8.78 1.08
C PHE A 333 19.85 -8.13 1.87
N PRO A 334 20.97 -8.86 2.08
CA PRO A 334 22.22 -8.28 2.55
C PRO A 334 22.67 -7.12 1.67
N LYS A 335 23.33 -6.13 2.26
CA LYS A 335 23.76 -4.89 1.58
C LYS A 335 24.60 -5.15 0.34
N HIS A 336 25.59 -6.07 0.43
CA HIS A 336 26.42 -6.44 -0.72
C HIS A 336 25.63 -7.07 -1.86
N LYS A 337 24.59 -7.86 -1.53
CA LYS A 337 23.72 -8.52 -2.53
C LYS A 337 22.83 -7.50 -3.20
N SER A 338 22.13 -6.66 -2.44
CA SER A 338 21.24 -5.63 -3.00
C SER A 338 22.04 -4.60 -3.81
N LYS A 339 23.23 -4.18 -3.32
CA LYS A 339 24.12 -3.28 -4.07
C LYS A 339 24.51 -3.84 -5.44
N LYS A 340 24.83 -5.13 -5.52
CA LYS A 340 25.14 -5.79 -6.79
C LYS A 340 23.99 -5.62 -7.81
N TYR A 341 22.73 -5.79 -7.40
CA TYR A 341 21.58 -5.62 -8.30
C TYR A 341 21.40 -4.16 -8.73
N VAL A 342 21.60 -3.21 -7.82
CA VAL A 342 21.58 -1.78 -8.16
C VAL A 342 22.67 -1.45 -9.18
N ASP A 343 23.91 -1.88 -8.94
CA ASP A 343 25.05 -1.63 -9.84
C ASP A 343 24.82 -2.27 -11.22
N MET A 344 24.29 -3.49 -11.28
CA MET A 344 23.92 -4.16 -12.55
C MET A 344 22.84 -3.38 -13.30
N THR A 345 21.83 -2.86 -12.61
CA THR A 345 20.77 -2.06 -13.23
C THR A 345 21.33 -0.76 -13.77
N VAL A 346 22.09 -0.01 -12.96
CA VAL A 346 22.76 1.24 -13.37
C VAL A 346 23.61 1.04 -14.63
N ALA A 347 24.29 -0.10 -14.77
CA ALA A 347 25.10 -0.43 -15.94
C ALA A 347 24.29 -0.81 -17.19
N SER A 348 23.01 -1.16 -17.06
CA SER A 348 22.16 -1.73 -18.14
C SER A 348 21.09 -0.79 -18.67
N VAL A 349 20.91 0.39 -18.08
CA VAL A 349 19.89 1.38 -18.43
C VAL A 349 20.49 2.64 -19.00
N ASP A 350 19.67 3.55 -19.55
CA ASP A 350 20.12 4.85 -20.03
C ASP A 350 20.64 5.75 -18.90
N SER A 351 21.33 6.82 -19.27
CA SER A 351 22.02 7.70 -18.32
C SER A 351 21.06 8.45 -17.39
N THR A 352 19.84 8.75 -17.83
CA THR A 352 18.84 9.49 -17.04
C THR A 352 18.36 8.61 -15.89
N PHE A 353 17.89 7.42 -16.20
CA PHE A 353 17.44 6.47 -15.19
C PHE A 353 18.60 5.98 -14.30
N ALA A 354 19.78 5.77 -14.88
CA ALA A 354 20.99 5.44 -14.11
C ALA A 354 21.31 6.49 -13.04
N ASN A 355 21.20 7.78 -13.36
CA ASN A 355 21.44 8.87 -12.40
C ASN A 355 20.34 8.91 -11.32
N THR A 356 19.09 8.73 -11.69
CA THR A 356 17.96 8.59 -10.73
C THR A 356 18.23 7.49 -9.71
N LEU A 357 18.70 6.31 -10.16
CA LEU A 357 19.03 5.20 -9.26
C LEU A 357 20.22 5.51 -8.35
N LYS A 358 21.27 6.15 -8.86
CA LYS A 358 22.44 6.55 -8.07
C LYS A 358 22.06 7.53 -6.96
N GLU A 359 21.25 8.54 -7.27
CA GLU A 359 20.78 9.52 -6.30
C GLU A 359 19.86 8.85 -5.26
N ARG A 360 18.89 8.04 -5.72
CA ARG A 360 17.95 7.36 -4.84
C ARG A 360 18.62 6.45 -3.82
N TYR A 361 19.62 5.70 -4.24
CA TYR A 361 20.27 4.67 -3.40
C TYR A 361 21.61 5.08 -2.81
N HIS A 362 22.01 6.33 -2.98
CA HIS A 362 23.26 6.85 -2.41
C HIS A 362 23.37 6.54 -0.91
N ASP A 363 22.40 6.93 -0.13
CA ASP A 363 22.43 6.79 1.33
C ASP A 363 22.22 5.34 1.79
N ALA A 364 21.51 4.53 0.99
CA ALA A 364 21.30 3.11 1.31
C ALA A 364 22.60 2.30 1.38
N PHE A 365 23.64 2.74 0.67
CA PHE A 365 24.94 2.09 0.60
C PHE A 365 26.08 2.99 1.08
N ALA A 366 25.80 4.20 1.58
CA ALA A 366 26.78 4.99 2.27
C ALA A 366 27.33 4.16 3.44
N GLU A 367 28.64 3.93 3.46
CA GLU A 367 29.30 3.30 4.61
C GLU A 367 29.25 4.30 5.76
N GLU A 368 28.21 4.27 6.58
CA GLU A 368 28.32 4.80 7.94
C GLU A 368 29.48 4.08 8.60
N MET A 369 30.32 4.82 9.33
CA MET A 369 31.50 4.29 10.02
C MET A 369 31.07 3.19 11.01
N MET A 370 30.90 1.97 10.54
CA MET A 370 30.70 0.78 11.37
C MET A 370 32.04 0.45 12.00
N VAL A 371 32.14 0.72 13.28
CA VAL A 371 33.42 0.72 14.01
C VAL A 371 33.81 -0.69 14.43
N GLU A 372 32.88 -1.66 14.49
CA GLU A 372 33.15 -2.98 15.07
C GLU A 372 32.85 -4.12 14.08
N ASN A 373 33.88 -4.84 13.71
CA ASN A 373 33.77 -6.01 12.81
C ASN A 373 33.17 -7.25 13.49
N GLU A 374 33.10 -7.27 14.82
CA GLU A 374 32.68 -8.44 15.62
C GLU A 374 31.34 -8.17 16.34
N VAL A 375 30.46 -9.16 16.36
CA VAL A 375 29.25 -9.12 17.20
C VAL A 375 29.62 -9.60 18.60
N LEU A 376 29.59 -8.69 19.56
CA LEU A 376 29.90 -8.95 20.95
C LEU A 376 28.67 -9.51 21.67
N LEU A 377 28.86 -10.61 22.40
CA LEU A 377 27.80 -11.36 23.04
C LEU A 377 28.04 -11.47 24.56
N MET A 378 26.94 -11.63 25.32
CA MET A 378 26.94 -11.95 26.75
C MET A 378 25.96 -13.10 27.00
N SER A 379 26.43 -14.17 27.60
CA SER A 379 25.61 -15.31 28.04
C SER A 379 24.77 -14.96 29.29
N PRO A 380 23.76 -15.76 29.66
CA PRO A 380 22.90 -15.46 30.81
C PRO A 380 23.67 -15.37 32.15
N ASP A 381 24.77 -16.06 32.31
CA ASP A 381 25.66 -16.00 33.47
C ASP A 381 26.64 -14.82 33.45
N GLY A 382 26.54 -13.93 32.45
CA GLY A 382 27.34 -12.71 32.35
C GLY A 382 28.69 -12.86 31.64
N MET A 383 29.05 -14.06 31.15
CA MET A 383 30.28 -14.24 30.41
C MET A 383 30.23 -13.58 29.04
N LYS A 384 31.29 -12.83 28.69
CA LYS A 384 31.43 -12.17 27.41
C LYS A 384 32.12 -13.08 26.39
N THR A 385 31.58 -13.11 25.19
CA THR A 385 32.13 -13.84 24.05
C THR A 385 31.86 -13.05 22.74
N SER A 386 32.05 -13.70 21.60
CA SER A 386 31.67 -13.13 20.30
C SER A 386 30.94 -14.15 19.44
N LEU A 387 30.16 -13.68 18.46
CA LEU A 387 29.42 -14.54 17.55
C LEU A 387 30.37 -15.49 16.79
N SER A 388 31.52 -14.98 16.33
CA SER A 388 32.51 -15.81 15.64
C SER A 388 33.03 -16.97 16.52
N LYS A 389 33.28 -16.72 17.80
CA LYS A 389 33.72 -17.78 18.74
C LYS A 389 32.61 -18.80 18.96
N VAL A 390 31.37 -18.38 19.15
CA VAL A 390 30.21 -19.27 19.29
C VAL A 390 30.04 -20.13 18.03
N LEU A 391 30.03 -19.54 16.86
CA LEU A 391 29.89 -20.28 15.60
C LEU A 391 31.07 -21.24 15.35
N ASN A 392 32.29 -20.84 15.68
CA ASN A 392 33.47 -21.72 15.56
C ASN A 392 33.38 -22.95 16.48
N SER A 393 32.76 -22.81 17.64
CA SER A 393 32.55 -23.95 18.56
C SER A 393 31.47 -24.93 18.05
N LEU A 394 30.66 -24.49 17.12
CA LEU A 394 29.57 -25.27 16.51
C LEU A 394 29.90 -25.79 15.10
N LYS A 395 31.16 -25.67 14.64
CA LYS A 395 31.58 -26.24 13.35
C LYS A 395 31.25 -27.72 13.26
N GLY A 396 30.79 -28.16 12.11
CA GLY A 396 30.29 -29.51 11.88
C GLY A 396 28.79 -29.67 12.14
N LYS A 397 28.14 -28.63 12.67
CA LYS A 397 26.68 -28.57 12.82
C LYS A 397 26.08 -27.47 11.96
N VAL A 398 24.85 -27.68 11.52
CA VAL A 398 24.01 -26.65 10.99
C VAL A 398 23.52 -25.76 12.14
N VAL A 399 23.57 -24.45 12.01
CA VAL A 399 23.14 -23.53 13.05
C VAL A 399 21.95 -22.71 12.57
N TYR A 400 20.86 -22.81 13.33
CA TYR A 400 19.68 -21.95 13.14
C TYR A 400 19.69 -20.83 14.17
N VAL A 401 19.86 -19.60 13.69
CA VAL A 401 20.00 -18.41 14.53
C VAL A 401 18.67 -17.68 14.61
N ASP A 402 18.22 -17.37 15.82
CA ASP A 402 17.02 -16.59 16.12
C ASP A 402 17.41 -15.24 16.75
N PHE A 403 17.14 -14.13 16.05
CA PHE A 403 17.26 -12.78 16.60
C PHE A 403 15.93 -12.34 17.17
N TRP A 404 15.91 -12.06 18.48
CA TRP A 404 14.70 -11.81 19.25
C TRP A 404 14.89 -10.72 20.31
N ALA A 405 13.82 -10.38 21.04
CA ALA A 405 13.88 -9.59 22.26
C ALA A 405 12.73 -9.94 23.21
N SER A 406 12.88 -9.69 24.50
CA SER A 406 11.87 -9.98 25.53
C SER A 406 10.56 -9.23 25.33
N TRP A 407 10.59 -8.04 24.74
CA TRP A 407 9.45 -7.18 24.43
C TRP A 407 8.81 -7.49 23.06
N CYS A 408 9.44 -8.32 22.26
CA CYS A 408 8.98 -8.63 20.90
C CYS A 408 7.83 -9.65 20.94
N ARG A 409 6.60 -9.18 20.82
CA ARG A 409 5.41 -10.06 20.83
C ARG A 409 5.39 -11.11 19.71
N PRO A 410 5.70 -10.76 18.42
CA PRO A 410 5.81 -11.76 17.37
C PRO A 410 6.90 -12.81 17.64
N CYS A 411 8.04 -12.40 18.24
CA CYS A 411 9.09 -13.35 18.63
C CYS A 411 8.58 -14.34 19.68
N SER A 412 7.87 -13.84 20.70
CA SER A 412 7.31 -14.70 21.76
C SER A 412 6.32 -15.73 21.21
N ALA A 413 5.58 -15.40 20.16
CA ALA A 413 4.65 -16.34 19.51
C ALA A 413 5.37 -17.50 18.79
N GLU A 414 6.62 -17.28 18.35
CA GLU A 414 7.43 -18.31 17.69
C GLU A 414 8.21 -19.23 18.66
N MET A 415 8.27 -18.89 19.94
CA MET A 415 9.09 -19.66 20.90
C MET A 415 8.53 -21.06 21.19
N GLU A 416 7.18 -21.23 21.19
CA GLU A 416 6.58 -22.57 21.32
C GLU A 416 6.87 -23.41 20.07
N PRO A 417 6.59 -22.95 18.83
CA PRO A 417 7.00 -23.64 17.61
C PRO A 417 8.52 -23.96 17.59
N ALA A 418 9.36 -23.02 18.05
CA ALA A 418 10.80 -23.23 18.10
C ALA A 418 11.21 -24.34 19.10
N ALA A 419 10.53 -24.43 20.25
CA ALA A 419 10.77 -25.51 21.23
C ALA A 419 10.40 -26.88 20.64
N GLU A 420 9.25 -26.98 19.98
CA GLU A 420 8.83 -28.20 19.28
C GLU A 420 9.80 -28.58 18.16
N LEU A 421 10.24 -27.60 17.35
CA LEU A 421 11.21 -27.83 16.28
C LEU A 421 12.54 -28.35 16.83
N ARG A 422 13.05 -27.78 17.94
CA ARG A 422 14.26 -28.31 18.62
C ARG A 422 14.11 -29.76 19.03
N GLU A 423 12.99 -30.15 19.62
CA GLU A 423 12.76 -31.55 19.99
C GLU A 423 12.72 -32.48 18.77
N ARG A 424 12.08 -32.07 17.67
CA ARG A 424 12.07 -32.85 16.42
C ARG A 424 13.47 -32.99 15.79
N MET A 425 14.32 -31.97 15.97
CA MET A 425 15.70 -31.96 15.45
C MET A 425 16.72 -32.61 16.42
N LYS A 426 16.29 -33.09 17.58
CA LYS A 426 17.18 -33.73 18.57
C LYS A 426 17.89 -34.93 17.98
N GLY A 427 19.19 -35.02 18.23
CA GLY A 427 20.05 -36.08 17.68
C GLY A 427 20.48 -35.89 16.24
N LYS A 428 20.14 -34.78 15.63
CA LYS A 428 20.68 -34.32 14.34
C LYS A 428 21.85 -33.36 14.57
N ASP A 429 22.70 -33.20 13.55
CA ASP A 429 23.80 -32.22 13.59
C ASP A 429 23.26 -30.78 13.36
N ILE A 430 22.26 -30.39 14.12
CA ILE A 430 21.59 -29.10 14.05
C ILE A 430 21.58 -28.47 15.43
N GLU A 431 21.98 -27.20 15.50
CA GLU A 431 22.03 -26.41 16.72
C GLU A 431 21.20 -25.14 16.61
N PHE A 432 20.58 -24.71 17.70
CA PHE A 432 19.78 -23.49 17.77
C PHE A 432 20.48 -22.50 18.68
N ILE A 433 20.69 -21.28 18.20
CA ILE A 433 21.19 -20.16 19.01
C ILE A 433 20.21 -19.00 18.99
N TYR A 434 20.06 -18.36 20.14
CA TYR A 434 19.11 -17.25 20.35
C TYR A 434 19.89 -15.99 20.70
N LEU A 435 19.82 -14.99 19.84
CA LEU A 435 20.53 -13.72 19.97
C LEU A 435 19.54 -12.60 20.32
N SER A 436 19.55 -12.21 21.60
CA SER A 436 18.68 -11.13 22.08
C SER A 436 19.25 -9.77 21.73
N THR A 437 18.38 -8.89 21.22
CA THR A 437 18.65 -7.46 20.99
C THR A 437 18.15 -6.57 22.15
N ASP A 438 17.80 -7.17 23.30
CA ASP A 438 17.43 -6.42 24.49
C ASP A 438 18.55 -5.45 24.91
N ASP A 439 18.18 -4.24 25.28
CA ASP A 439 19.09 -3.22 25.79
C ASP A 439 19.60 -3.53 27.21
N ASP A 440 18.87 -4.34 27.96
CA ASP A 440 19.13 -4.73 29.34
C ASP A 440 19.26 -6.24 29.47
N HIS A 441 20.35 -6.67 30.10
CA HIS A 441 20.65 -8.08 30.35
C HIS A 441 19.61 -8.75 31.27
N SER A 442 19.09 -8.02 32.26
CA SER A 442 18.09 -8.55 33.19
C SER A 442 16.76 -8.83 32.52
N LYS A 443 16.37 -8.03 31.49
CA LYS A 443 15.17 -8.23 30.70
C LYS A 443 15.25 -9.55 29.91
N MET A 444 16.38 -9.79 29.24
CA MET A 444 16.61 -11.07 28.56
C MET A 444 16.53 -12.24 29.54
N CYS A 445 17.29 -12.20 30.63
CA CYS A 445 17.32 -13.28 31.60
C CYS A 445 15.94 -13.55 32.21
N GLY A 446 15.18 -12.52 32.56
CA GLY A 446 13.83 -12.64 33.11
C GLY A 446 12.79 -13.25 32.18
N ALA A 447 13.08 -13.33 30.88
CA ALA A 447 12.19 -13.94 29.89
C ALA A 447 12.48 -15.43 29.62
N LEU A 448 13.64 -15.96 29.99
CA LEU A 448 14.09 -17.26 29.52
C LEU A 448 13.17 -18.43 29.91
N ASP A 449 12.71 -18.49 31.15
CA ASP A 449 11.82 -19.58 31.59
C ASP A 449 10.47 -19.53 30.91
N LYS A 450 9.87 -18.33 30.85
CA LYS A 450 8.58 -18.12 30.21
C LYS A 450 8.61 -18.47 28.70
N LEU A 451 9.74 -18.23 28.04
CA LEU A 451 9.92 -18.46 26.62
C LEU A 451 10.55 -19.83 26.30
N LYS A 452 10.71 -20.73 27.31
CA LYS A 452 11.28 -22.07 27.15
C LYS A 452 12.72 -22.07 26.59
N LEU A 453 13.50 -21.05 26.96
CA LEU A 453 14.88 -20.85 26.52
C LEU A 453 15.90 -21.22 27.60
N THR A 454 15.47 -21.58 28.79
CA THR A 454 16.37 -22.05 29.88
C THR A 454 17.12 -23.30 29.43
N GLY A 455 18.44 -23.26 29.53
CA GLY A 455 19.33 -24.36 29.07
C GLY A 455 19.61 -24.35 27.55
N CYS A 456 19.12 -23.37 26.80
CA CYS A 456 19.46 -23.19 25.41
C CYS A 456 20.70 -22.28 25.22
N ASN A 457 21.27 -22.28 24.02
CA ASN A 457 22.35 -21.34 23.63
C ASN A 457 21.80 -19.94 23.43
N VAL A 458 21.69 -19.18 24.51
CA VAL A 458 21.13 -17.81 24.48
C VAL A 458 22.20 -16.79 24.78
N TYR A 459 22.23 -15.71 24.06
CA TYR A 459 23.16 -14.60 24.25
C TYR A 459 22.47 -13.27 24.03
N ARG A 460 22.88 -12.23 24.77
CA ARG A 460 22.53 -10.85 24.48
C ARG A 460 23.58 -10.22 23.57
N ILE A 461 23.17 -9.53 22.51
CA ILE A 461 24.08 -8.73 21.68
C ILE A 461 24.40 -7.44 22.44
N LEU A 462 25.69 -7.12 22.58
CA LEU A 462 26.16 -5.94 23.31
C LEU A 462 26.30 -4.71 22.44
N ASN A 463 26.49 -4.89 21.12
CA ASN A 463 26.75 -3.83 20.15
C ASN A 463 25.86 -3.89 18.89
N PRO A 464 24.51 -4.04 19.04
CA PRO A 464 23.66 -4.29 17.88
C PRO A 464 23.66 -3.15 16.84
N LYS A 465 23.93 -1.91 17.27
CA LYS A 465 23.98 -0.72 16.39
C LYS A 465 25.36 -0.46 15.78
N ALA A 466 26.43 -1.03 16.34
CA ALA A 466 27.81 -0.80 15.91
C ALA A 466 28.42 -1.97 15.14
N ALA A 467 27.83 -3.17 15.25
CA ALA A 467 28.36 -4.36 14.60
C ALA A 467 28.07 -4.35 13.08
N LYS A 468 29.13 -4.40 12.29
CA LYS A 468 29.06 -4.45 10.81
C LYS A 468 28.18 -5.59 10.32
N PHE A 469 28.18 -6.75 11.00
CA PHE A 469 27.34 -7.89 10.69
C PHE A 469 25.84 -7.54 10.71
N MET A 470 25.38 -6.82 11.75
CA MET A 470 23.97 -6.43 11.87
C MET A 470 23.54 -5.52 10.72
N TYR A 471 24.40 -4.59 10.33
CA TYR A 471 24.19 -3.69 9.20
C TYR A 471 24.24 -4.46 7.87
N GLU A 472 25.28 -5.26 7.65
CA GLU A 472 25.50 -6.00 6.41
C GLU A 472 24.34 -6.93 6.06
N TYR A 473 23.79 -7.63 7.07
CA TYR A 473 22.67 -8.57 6.90
C TYR A 473 21.30 -7.92 7.15
N ASN A 474 21.26 -6.60 7.28
CA ASN A 474 20.02 -5.82 7.42
C ASN A 474 19.14 -6.33 8.60
N ILE A 475 19.78 -6.64 9.75
CA ILE A 475 19.10 -7.16 10.94
C ILE A 475 18.60 -5.98 11.79
N ASN A 476 17.55 -5.30 11.29
CA ASN A 476 16.91 -4.13 11.90
C ASN A 476 15.48 -4.42 12.38
N LEU A 477 14.90 -5.55 11.97
CA LEU A 477 13.58 -6.01 12.37
C LEU A 477 13.66 -7.42 12.96
N ILE A 478 12.90 -7.69 14.02
CA ILE A 478 12.75 -8.99 14.67
C ILE A 478 11.26 -9.40 14.68
N PRO A 479 10.96 -10.73 14.68
CA PRO A 479 11.91 -11.85 14.64
C PRO A 479 12.68 -11.93 13.32
N ARG A 480 13.93 -12.30 13.37
CA ARG A 480 14.78 -12.57 12.22
C ARG A 480 15.47 -13.92 12.42
N TYR A 481 15.51 -14.73 11.37
CA TYR A 481 16.15 -16.05 11.42
C TYR A 481 17.23 -16.16 10.36
N MET A 482 18.27 -16.93 10.68
CA MET A 482 19.39 -17.15 9.77
C MET A 482 19.81 -18.61 9.84
N LEU A 483 20.24 -19.18 8.71
CA LEU A 483 20.73 -20.54 8.60
C LEU A 483 22.19 -20.57 8.17
N ILE A 484 23.00 -21.28 8.95
CA ILE A 484 24.43 -21.43 8.72
C ILE A 484 24.73 -22.93 8.54
N ASP A 485 25.50 -23.27 7.51
CA ASP A 485 25.86 -24.66 7.22
C ASP A 485 26.98 -25.21 8.16
N LYS A 486 27.30 -26.50 8.01
CA LYS A 486 28.34 -27.18 8.78
C LYS A 486 29.73 -26.56 8.64
N ASN A 487 29.99 -25.80 7.57
CA ASN A 487 31.26 -25.13 7.33
C ASN A 487 31.30 -23.73 7.95
N GLY A 488 30.21 -23.28 8.55
CA GLY A 488 30.05 -21.92 9.09
C GLY A 488 29.69 -20.87 8.05
N LYS A 489 29.23 -21.28 6.87
CA LYS A 489 28.77 -20.38 5.81
C LYS A 489 27.28 -20.08 5.98
N ILE A 490 26.90 -18.82 5.93
CA ILE A 490 25.49 -18.42 5.87
C ILE A 490 24.91 -18.90 4.54
N VAL A 491 23.92 -19.79 4.60
CA VAL A 491 23.22 -20.36 3.45
C VAL A 491 21.82 -19.77 3.26
N ASN A 492 21.27 -19.20 4.33
CA ASN A 492 20.06 -18.39 4.26
C ASN A 492 20.13 -17.29 5.32
N ASP A 493 20.23 -16.04 4.89
CA ASP A 493 20.34 -14.88 5.76
C ASP A 493 18.98 -14.33 6.23
N ASN A 494 17.87 -14.85 5.69
CA ASN A 494 16.51 -14.52 6.08
C ASN A 494 15.63 -15.78 6.07
N ALA A 495 16.00 -16.76 6.89
CA ALA A 495 15.35 -18.06 6.95
C ALA A 495 13.88 -17.97 7.41
N PRO A 496 13.02 -18.91 7.00
CA PRO A 496 11.65 -19.02 7.48
C PRO A 496 11.55 -19.18 8.99
N ARG A 497 10.41 -18.83 9.56
CA ARG A 497 10.09 -18.97 10.99
C ARG A 497 10.02 -20.43 11.42
N PRO A 498 10.17 -20.71 12.73
CA PRO A 498 9.94 -22.05 13.28
C PRO A 498 8.56 -22.63 13.01
N SER A 499 7.52 -21.78 12.96
CA SER A 499 6.15 -22.16 12.64
C SER A 499 5.88 -22.35 11.13
N SER A 500 6.84 -22.03 10.27
CA SER A 500 6.65 -22.11 8.81
C SER A 500 6.60 -23.55 8.33
N GLU A 501 5.68 -23.83 7.41
CA GLU A 501 5.64 -25.12 6.71
C GLU A 501 6.96 -25.38 5.97
N GLY A 502 7.49 -26.60 6.10
CA GLY A 502 8.71 -27.01 5.41
C GLY A 502 10.03 -26.59 6.09
N ILE A 503 10.02 -25.89 7.23
CA ILE A 503 11.26 -25.49 7.94
C ILE A 503 12.14 -26.70 8.27
N GLU A 504 11.57 -27.84 8.67
CA GLU A 504 12.32 -29.07 8.97
C GLU A 504 13.09 -29.56 7.75
N HIS A 505 12.44 -29.56 6.59
CA HIS A 505 13.09 -29.96 5.33
C HIS A 505 14.28 -29.06 4.99
N ILE A 506 14.13 -27.76 5.22
CA ILE A 506 15.19 -26.77 4.96
C ILE A 506 16.40 -27.04 5.91
N LEU A 507 16.15 -27.28 7.20
CA LEU A 507 17.20 -27.59 8.17
C LEU A 507 17.91 -28.89 7.84
N LEU A 508 17.16 -29.95 7.52
CA LEU A 508 17.72 -31.26 7.15
C LEU A 508 18.49 -31.23 5.83
N LYS A 509 18.07 -30.42 4.88
CA LYS A 509 18.81 -30.26 3.62
C LYS A 509 20.14 -29.52 3.78
N ALA A 510 20.26 -28.65 4.80
CA ALA A 510 21.48 -27.93 5.12
C ALA A 510 22.42 -28.78 6.01
N SER A 511 21.91 -29.83 6.65
CA SER A 511 22.67 -30.74 7.52
C SER A 511 23.32 -31.88 6.71
#